data_f64debf40979f18218b1da107dd59267
#
_entry.id   f64debf40979f18218b1da107dd59267
#
_cell.length_a   1.000
_cell.length_b   1.000
_cell.length_c   1.000
_cell.angle_alpha   90.00
_cell.angle_beta   90.00
_cell.angle_gamma   90.00
#
_symmetry.space_group_name_H-M   'P 1'
#
loop_
_entity.id
_entity.type
_entity.pdbx_description
1 polymer ?
#
loop_
_entity_poly.entity_id
_entity_poly.type
_entity_poly.pdbx_seq_one_letter_code
_entity_poly.pdbx_strand_id
1 'polypeptide(L)'
;STQGYSSAASDVYKRQAQYRLTMKYLSEMTDRQTLVMYSGHPLGLFPSHPDAPRVVVTNGMVIPNYSKPDDWERMNALGVSQYGQMTAGSYMYIGPQGIVHGTTITVMNAARKRFSGGRKDARGMLFVSSGLGGMSGAQPKAGNISGVVSVIAEINPKAAQKRYEQGWVDEMYDSLDALVPRIREACRAREVVSMAYVGNVVDLWERLAAEEIPVDLGSDQTSLHNPWAGGYY
;
A
#
# COMPACT_ATOMS: atom_id res chain seq x y z
N SER A 1 12.65 12.46 10.46
CA SER A 1 11.21 12.45 10.70
C SER A 1 10.74 11.00 10.64
N THR A 2 10.38 10.49 11.78
CA THR A 2 9.71 9.22 11.93
C THR A 2 8.28 9.38 11.41
N GLN A 3 8.08 9.38 10.11
CA GLN A 3 6.82 8.93 9.54
C GLN A 3 6.74 7.43 9.84
N GLY A 4 6.60 7.21 11.15
CA GLY A 4 6.57 5.89 11.72
C GLY A 4 5.28 5.26 11.28
N TYR A 5 5.40 4.07 10.91
CA TYR A 5 4.41 3.03 10.86
C TYR A 5 3.51 3.06 12.09
N SER A 6 2.62 4.03 12.14
CA SER A 6 1.43 3.82 12.91
C SER A 6 0.57 2.93 12.02
N SER A 7 0.48 1.66 12.35
CA SER A 7 -0.65 0.89 11.86
C SER A 7 -1.91 1.69 12.21
N ALA A 8 -2.95 1.63 11.40
CA ALA A 8 -4.22 2.26 11.71
C ALA A 8 -4.68 1.98 13.15
N ALA A 9 -4.36 0.82 13.69
CA ALA A 9 -4.60 0.46 15.08
C ALA A 9 -3.83 1.33 16.07
N SER A 10 -2.55 1.66 15.81
CA SER A 10 -1.79 2.53 16.72
C SER A 10 -2.27 3.98 16.71
N ASP A 11 -2.83 4.44 15.60
CA ASP A 11 -3.42 5.78 15.54
C ASP A 11 -4.74 5.85 16.32
N VAL A 12 -5.53 4.78 16.30
CA VAL A 12 -6.71 4.66 17.15
C VAL A 12 -6.34 4.68 18.64
N TYR A 13 -5.30 3.96 19.05
CA TYR A 13 -4.84 3.96 20.45
C TYR A 13 -4.33 5.33 20.90
N LYS A 14 -3.68 6.07 20.04
CA LYS A 14 -3.17 7.40 20.36
C LYS A 14 -4.26 8.46 20.48
N ARG A 15 -5.48 8.16 20.03
CA ARG A 15 -6.59 9.11 19.94
C ARG A 15 -7.81 8.62 20.69
N GLN A 16 -7.66 8.48 22.00
CA GLN A 16 -8.73 8.01 22.87
C GLN A 16 -10.00 8.85 22.81
N ALA A 17 -9.90 10.14 22.50
CA ALA A 17 -11.07 11.01 22.37
C ALA A 17 -11.96 10.56 21.21
N GLN A 18 -11.39 10.25 20.06
CA GLN A 18 -12.12 9.76 18.89
C GLN A 18 -12.76 8.39 19.17
N TYR A 19 -12.04 7.51 19.83
CA TYR A 19 -12.58 6.22 20.26
C TYR A 19 -13.81 6.40 21.18
N ARG A 20 -13.67 7.22 22.23
CA ARG A 20 -14.77 7.48 23.17
C ARG A 20 -15.97 8.11 22.52
N LEU A 21 -15.76 9.06 21.60
CA LEU A 21 -16.84 9.68 20.83
C LEU A 21 -17.52 8.66 19.91
N THR A 22 -16.76 7.82 19.24
CA THR A 22 -17.31 6.75 18.41
C THR A 22 -18.18 5.81 19.23
N MET A 23 -17.68 5.33 20.36
CA MET A 23 -18.44 4.45 21.25
C MET A 23 -19.69 5.12 21.81
N LYS A 24 -19.59 6.40 22.17
CA LYS A 24 -20.74 7.20 22.58
C LYS A 24 -21.80 7.26 21.49
N TYR A 25 -21.43 7.67 20.27
CA TYR A 25 -22.37 7.75 19.16
C TYR A 25 -23.01 6.39 18.82
N LEU A 26 -22.22 5.32 18.85
CA LEU A 26 -22.76 3.96 18.63
C LEU A 26 -23.75 3.54 19.71
N SER A 27 -23.59 3.99 20.96
CA SER A 27 -24.50 3.68 22.06
C SER A 27 -25.77 4.54 22.06
N GLU A 28 -25.71 5.72 21.47
CA GLU A 28 -26.82 6.69 21.48
C GLU A 28 -27.62 6.68 20.16
N MET A 29 -27.07 6.09 19.08
CA MET A 29 -27.72 6.13 17.78
C MET A 29 -29.02 5.35 17.73
N THR A 30 -29.96 5.91 16.99
CA THR A 30 -31.27 5.28 16.69
C THR A 30 -31.22 4.58 15.32
N ASP A 31 -32.33 3.87 15.01
CA ASP A 31 -32.53 3.26 13.69
C ASP A 31 -32.69 4.27 12.54
N ARG A 32 -32.88 5.54 12.87
CA ARG A 32 -33.02 6.66 11.92
C ARG A 32 -31.79 7.54 11.82
N GLN A 33 -30.63 7.01 12.21
CA GLN A 33 -29.37 7.73 12.17
C GLN A 33 -28.27 6.87 11.58
N THR A 34 -27.33 7.53 10.91
CA THR A 34 -26.08 6.96 10.40
C THR A 34 -24.91 7.69 11.05
N LEU A 35 -24.01 6.94 11.64
CA LEU A 35 -22.73 7.47 12.10
C LEU A 35 -21.80 7.68 10.89
N VAL A 36 -21.37 8.90 10.65
CA VAL A 36 -20.40 9.23 9.62
C VAL A 36 -19.04 9.42 10.24
N MET A 37 -18.08 8.68 9.72
CA MET A 37 -16.69 8.69 10.16
C MET A 37 -15.77 9.10 9.01
N TYR A 38 -14.74 9.85 9.35
CA TYR A 38 -13.74 10.34 8.41
C TYR A 38 -12.34 9.98 8.92
N SER A 39 -11.70 9.00 8.30
CA SER A 39 -10.37 8.51 8.70
C SER A 39 -10.21 8.32 10.21
N GLY A 40 -11.19 7.66 10.84
CA GLY A 40 -11.21 7.40 12.27
C GLY A 40 -11.77 8.54 13.14
N HIS A 41 -12.13 9.69 12.55
CA HIS A 41 -12.83 10.76 13.25
C HIS A 41 -14.35 10.60 13.11
N PRO A 42 -15.10 10.47 14.20
CA PRO A 42 -16.54 10.50 14.15
C PRO A 42 -17.02 11.95 13.91
N LEU A 43 -17.62 12.19 12.76
CA LEU A 43 -18.18 13.50 12.40
C LEU A 43 -19.51 13.77 13.11
N GLY A 44 -20.31 12.73 13.33
CA GLY A 44 -21.57 12.82 14.03
C GLY A 44 -22.61 11.80 13.58
N LEU A 45 -23.78 11.88 14.22
CA LEU A 45 -24.96 11.11 13.85
C LEU A 45 -25.81 11.96 12.90
N PHE A 46 -26.00 11.49 11.69
CA PHE A 46 -26.76 12.17 10.66
C PHE A 46 -28.13 11.51 10.50
N PRO A 47 -29.19 12.28 10.18
CA PRO A 47 -30.50 11.73 9.88
C PRO A 47 -30.45 10.71 8.75
N SER A 48 -31.16 9.60 8.93
CA SER A 48 -31.17 8.49 7.99
C SER A 48 -32.49 7.72 8.09
N HIS A 49 -32.53 6.52 7.53
CA HIS A 49 -33.71 5.64 7.62
C HIS A 49 -33.28 4.19 7.98
N PRO A 50 -34.19 3.33 8.40
CA PRO A 50 -33.84 1.99 8.91
C PRO A 50 -33.08 1.10 7.95
N ASP A 51 -33.28 1.27 6.65
CA ASP A 51 -32.57 0.47 5.61
C ASP A 51 -31.21 1.06 5.21
N ALA A 52 -30.85 2.23 5.73
CA ALA A 52 -29.55 2.85 5.44
C ALA A 52 -28.41 2.20 6.24
N PRO A 53 -27.17 2.29 5.74
CA PRO A 53 -26.00 1.85 6.51
C PRO A 53 -25.94 2.51 7.89
N ARG A 54 -25.66 1.72 8.92
CA ARG A 54 -25.49 2.24 10.28
C ARG A 54 -24.26 3.10 10.45
N VAL A 55 -23.20 2.75 9.74
CA VAL A 55 -21.93 3.48 9.76
C VAL A 55 -21.47 3.68 8.33
N VAL A 56 -21.10 4.91 8.00
CA VAL A 56 -20.42 5.26 6.77
C VAL A 56 -19.03 5.71 7.13
N VAL A 57 -18.03 5.09 6.54
CA VAL A 57 -16.63 5.42 6.75
C VAL A 57 -16.03 5.93 5.45
N THR A 58 -15.40 7.08 5.51
CA THR A 58 -14.72 7.69 4.37
C THR A 58 -13.26 7.98 4.71
N ASN A 59 -12.42 7.98 3.71
CA ASN A 59 -11.02 8.36 3.88
C ASN A 59 -10.85 9.87 3.92
N GLY A 60 -9.74 10.28 4.55
CA GLY A 60 -9.28 11.65 4.51
C GLY A 60 -9.01 12.09 3.08
N MET A 61 -9.54 13.23 2.71
CA MET A 61 -9.17 13.91 1.48
C MET A 61 -8.16 15.00 1.79
N VAL A 62 -7.19 15.15 0.90
CA VAL A 62 -6.24 16.26 0.95
C VAL A 62 -6.97 17.55 0.59
N ILE A 63 -6.84 18.58 1.42
CA ILE A 63 -7.34 19.91 1.13
C ILE A 63 -6.15 20.73 0.61
N PRO A 64 -6.09 21.07 -0.69
CA PRO A 64 -4.89 21.66 -1.30
C PRO A 64 -4.36 22.89 -0.58
N ASN A 65 -5.24 23.75 -0.07
CA ASN A 65 -4.86 24.99 0.63
C ASN A 65 -4.18 24.74 2.00
N TYR A 66 -4.29 23.54 2.54
CA TYR A 66 -3.76 23.15 3.86
C TYR A 66 -2.92 21.88 3.78
N SER A 67 -2.19 21.69 2.67
CA SER A 67 -1.45 20.45 2.39
C SER A 67 0.07 20.63 2.34
N LYS A 68 0.57 21.76 2.84
CA LYS A 68 2.03 21.95 3.00
C LYS A 68 2.55 21.05 4.12
N PRO A 69 3.82 20.64 4.10
CA PRO A 69 4.40 19.79 5.13
C PRO A 69 4.15 20.29 6.56
N ASP A 70 4.32 21.60 6.80
CA ASP A 70 4.09 22.20 8.11
C ASP A 70 2.62 22.16 8.54
N ASP A 71 1.70 22.30 7.60
CA ASP A 71 0.26 22.16 7.87
C ASP A 71 -0.07 20.74 8.33
N TRP A 72 0.51 19.73 7.69
CA TRP A 72 0.32 18.33 8.04
C TRP A 72 0.86 18.01 9.43
N GLU A 73 2.08 18.43 9.73
CA GLU A 73 2.71 18.22 11.03
C GLU A 73 1.89 18.90 12.13
N ARG A 74 1.51 20.15 11.92
CA ARG A 74 0.69 20.92 12.86
C ARG A 74 -0.67 20.28 13.10
N MET A 75 -1.40 19.96 12.03
CA MET A 75 -2.74 19.37 12.12
C MET A 75 -2.71 17.99 12.77
N ASN A 76 -1.66 17.22 12.50
CA ASN A 76 -1.46 15.91 13.13
C ASN A 76 -1.13 16.07 14.63
N ALA A 77 -0.25 17.01 15.00
CA ALA A 77 0.09 17.27 16.40
C ALA A 77 -1.13 17.75 17.20
N LEU A 78 -1.99 18.58 16.60
CA LEU A 78 -3.23 19.06 17.21
C LEU A 78 -4.34 18.01 17.25
N GLY A 79 -4.15 16.86 16.61
CA GLY A 79 -5.18 15.84 16.52
C GLY A 79 -6.33 16.18 15.56
N VAL A 80 -6.18 17.19 14.72
CA VAL A 80 -7.19 17.63 13.75
C VAL A 80 -7.22 16.74 12.52
N SER A 81 -6.08 16.28 12.06
CA SER A 81 -5.98 15.36 10.93
C SER A 81 -5.43 14.00 11.37
N GLN A 82 -5.92 12.96 10.73
CA GLN A 82 -5.31 11.63 10.80
C GLN A 82 -4.76 11.28 9.44
N TYR A 83 -3.54 10.77 9.43
CA TYR A 83 -2.96 10.18 8.26
C TYR A 83 -3.63 8.81 8.04
N GLY A 84 -4.70 8.81 7.26
CA GLY A 84 -5.52 7.63 7.07
C GLY A 84 -5.26 6.94 5.75
N GLN A 85 -4.76 5.72 5.82
CA GLN A 85 -4.90 4.78 4.72
C GLN A 85 -6.37 4.31 4.67
N MET A 86 -6.79 3.75 3.53
CA MET A 86 -8.14 3.22 3.34
C MET A 86 -8.53 2.21 4.44
N THR A 87 -7.60 1.39 4.87
CA THR A 87 -7.76 0.42 5.96
C THR A 87 -7.99 1.09 7.32
N ALA A 88 -7.39 2.25 7.56
CA ALA A 88 -7.64 3.03 8.76
C ALA A 88 -9.08 3.54 8.82
N GLY A 89 -9.60 4.01 7.69
CA GLY A 89 -10.97 4.50 7.59
C GLY A 89 -12.02 3.39 7.75
N SER A 90 -11.77 2.22 7.19
CA SER A 90 -12.74 1.11 7.15
C SER A 90 -12.62 0.14 8.33
N TYR A 91 -11.58 0.23 9.14
CA TYR A 91 -11.26 -0.75 10.20
C TYR A 91 -11.12 -2.20 9.70
N MET A 92 -10.91 -2.38 8.40
CA MET A 92 -10.70 -3.69 7.79
C MET A 92 -9.26 -3.82 7.31
N TYR A 93 -8.73 -5.03 7.33
CA TYR A 93 -7.38 -5.33 6.89
C TYR A 93 -6.32 -4.44 7.57
N ILE A 94 -6.49 -4.23 8.86
CA ILE A 94 -5.58 -3.40 9.65
C ILE A 94 -4.22 -4.09 9.75
N GLY A 95 -3.24 -3.52 9.06
CA GLY A 95 -1.87 -4.01 9.03
C GLY A 95 -1.48 -4.66 7.70
N PRO A 96 -0.22 -5.11 7.61
CA PRO A 96 0.36 -5.62 6.37
C PRO A 96 -0.32 -6.89 5.83
N GLN A 97 -0.96 -7.69 6.69
CA GLN A 97 -1.63 -8.92 6.28
C GLN A 97 -2.73 -8.69 5.25
N GLY A 98 -3.48 -7.59 5.37
CA GLY A 98 -4.55 -7.27 4.42
C GLY A 98 -4.01 -6.96 3.03
N ILE A 99 -2.91 -6.22 2.96
CA ILE A 99 -2.25 -5.88 1.69
C ILE A 99 -1.58 -7.12 1.09
N VAL A 100 -0.90 -7.94 1.89
CA VAL A 100 -0.33 -9.22 1.41
C VAL A 100 -1.43 -10.09 0.81
N HIS A 101 -2.54 -10.26 1.51
CA HIS A 101 -3.69 -11.05 1.04
C HIS A 101 -4.26 -10.50 -0.27
N GLY A 102 -4.61 -9.22 -0.29
CA GLY A 102 -5.20 -8.58 -1.48
C GLY A 102 -4.27 -8.62 -2.70
N THR A 103 -2.99 -8.30 -2.51
CA THR A 103 -2.00 -8.35 -3.57
C THR A 103 -1.77 -9.78 -4.07
N THR A 104 -1.66 -10.76 -3.16
CA THR A 104 -1.51 -12.17 -3.54
C THR A 104 -2.67 -12.64 -4.43
N ILE A 105 -3.92 -12.38 -4.02
CA ILE A 105 -5.08 -12.78 -4.82
C ILE A 105 -5.07 -12.09 -6.18
N THR A 106 -4.75 -10.81 -6.23
CA THR A 106 -4.71 -10.03 -7.47
C THR A 106 -3.64 -10.56 -8.42
N VAL A 107 -2.41 -10.76 -7.93
CA VAL A 107 -1.28 -11.28 -8.72
C VAL A 107 -1.59 -12.70 -9.23
N MET A 108 -2.09 -13.57 -8.37
CA MET A 108 -2.46 -14.94 -8.77
C MET A 108 -3.55 -14.97 -9.83
N ASN A 109 -4.58 -14.15 -9.70
CA ASN A 109 -5.66 -14.08 -10.68
C ASN A 109 -5.20 -13.47 -12.02
N ALA A 110 -4.36 -12.45 -11.98
CA ALA A 110 -3.75 -11.87 -13.17
C ALA A 110 -2.84 -12.87 -13.88
N ALA A 111 -1.99 -13.59 -13.12
CA ALA A 111 -1.14 -14.64 -13.66
C ALA A 111 -1.95 -15.76 -14.33
N ARG A 112 -3.03 -16.23 -13.71
CA ARG A 112 -3.92 -17.26 -14.29
C ARG A 112 -4.49 -16.85 -15.63
N LYS A 113 -4.82 -15.59 -15.83
CA LYS A 113 -5.29 -15.07 -17.12
C LYS A 113 -4.22 -15.11 -18.21
N ARG A 114 -2.96 -15.15 -17.81
CA ARG A 114 -1.80 -15.22 -18.73
C ARG A 114 -1.34 -16.66 -18.98
N PHE A 115 -1.90 -17.65 -18.31
CA PHE A 115 -1.52 -19.03 -18.52
C PHE A 115 -1.89 -19.49 -19.93
N SER A 116 -0.90 -19.92 -20.69
CA SER A 116 -1.02 -20.44 -22.04
C SER A 116 -0.03 -21.60 -22.23
N GLY A 117 -0.17 -22.37 -23.29
CA GLY A 117 0.79 -23.41 -23.64
C GLY A 117 0.97 -24.50 -22.57
N GLY A 118 -0.07 -24.77 -21.75
CA GLY A 118 0.01 -25.78 -20.69
C GLY A 118 0.66 -25.30 -19.39
N ARG A 119 0.94 -24.01 -19.24
CA ARG A 119 1.46 -23.42 -17.99
C ARG A 119 0.47 -23.61 -16.85
N LYS A 120 0.95 -24.14 -15.71
CA LYS A 120 0.10 -24.43 -14.54
C LYS A 120 0.41 -23.56 -13.32
N ASP A 121 1.51 -22.81 -13.35
CA ASP A 121 1.97 -21.95 -12.27
C ASP A 121 2.56 -20.64 -12.79
N ALA A 122 2.80 -19.69 -11.87
CA ALA A 122 3.34 -18.37 -12.18
C ALA A 122 4.88 -18.29 -12.15
N ARG A 123 5.58 -19.40 -11.92
CA ARG A 123 7.03 -19.40 -11.80
C ARG A 123 7.70 -18.90 -13.08
N GLY A 124 8.65 -17.99 -12.91
CA GLY A 124 9.35 -17.33 -14.00
C GLY A 124 8.56 -16.22 -14.69
N MET A 125 7.34 -15.90 -14.23
CA MET A 125 6.65 -14.67 -14.62
C MET A 125 7.24 -13.49 -13.89
N LEU A 126 7.46 -12.38 -14.59
CA LEU A 126 7.97 -11.15 -14.04
C LEU A 126 6.83 -10.22 -13.64
N PHE A 127 6.80 -9.88 -12.35
CA PHE A 127 5.93 -8.86 -11.79
C PHE A 127 6.74 -7.63 -11.39
N VAL A 128 6.41 -6.46 -11.94
CA VAL A 128 7.08 -5.19 -11.66
C VAL A 128 6.09 -4.23 -11.03
N SER A 129 6.52 -3.56 -9.96
CA SER A 129 5.72 -2.55 -9.27
C SER A 129 6.60 -1.51 -8.59
N SER A 130 5.99 -0.59 -7.87
CA SER A 130 6.68 0.47 -7.13
C SER A 130 6.20 0.60 -5.70
N GLY A 131 7.08 1.11 -4.86
CA GLY A 131 6.82 1.44 -3.47
C GLY A 131 7.11 0.29 -2.50
N LEU A 132 7.88 0.58 -1.45
CA LEU A 132 8.17 -0.32 -0.32
C LEU A 132 7.80 0.31 1.02
N GLY A 133 6.93 1.30 0.99
CA GLY A 133 6.39 1.98 2.16
C GLY A 133 5.41 1.14 2.97
N GLY A 134 4.52 1.81 3.69
CA GLY A 134 3.56 1.17 4.61
C GLY A 134 2.63 0.17 3.93
N MET A 135 2.03 0.55 2.81
CA MET A 135 1.12 -0.31 2.05
C MET A 135 1.87 -1.18 1.04
N SER A 136 2.64 -0.52 0.18
CA SER A 136 3.31 -1.17 -0.96
C SER A 136 4.38 -2.17 -0.52
N GLY A 137 4.95 -1.99 0.66
CA GLY A 137 5.97 -2.89 1.21
C GLY A 137 5.53 -4.34 1.39
N ALA A 138 4.24 -4.62 1.26
CA ALA A 138 3.71 -5.98 1.27
C ALA A 138 3.82 -6.70 -0.08
N GLN A 139 4.04 -5.97 -1.17
CA GLN A 139 4.07 -6.53 -2.53
C GLN A 139 5.14 -7.60 -2.75
N PRO A 140 6.39 -7.44 -2.28
CA PRO A 140 7.42 -8.47 -2.45
C PRO A 140 6.99 -9.81 -1.82
N LYS A 141 6.46 -9.76 -0.60
CA LYS A 141 5.95 -10.94 0.10
C LYS A 141 4.80 -11.60 -0.65
N ALA A 142 3.89 -10.80 -1.18
CA ALA A 142 2.78 -11.29 -1.99
C ALA A 142 3.27 -11.92 -3.30
N GLY A 143 4.31 -11.36 -3.92
CA GLY A 143 4.98 -11.93 -5.09
C GLY A 143 5.55 -13.32 -4.80
N ASN A 144 6.27 -13.46 -3.70
CA ASN A 144 6.82 -14.75 -3.26
C ASN A 144 5.70 -15.80 -3.03
N ILE A 145 4.63 -15.42 -2.34
CA ILE A 145 3.48 -16.33 -2.12
C ILE A 145 2.81 -16.71 -3.44
N SER A 146 2.73 -15.78 -4.37
CA SER A 146 2.14 -16.02 -5.70
C SER A 146 3.04 -16.83 -6.62
N GLY A 147 4.30 -17.02 -6.28
CA GLY A 147 5.26 -17.82 -7.04
C GLY A 147 5.85 -17.09 -8.25
N VAL A 148 5.93 -15.77 -8.24
CA VAL A 148 6.49 -14.96 -9.33
C VAL A 148 7.90 -14.47 -9.00
N VAL A 149 8.63 -14.02 -10.01
CA VAL A 149 9.78 -13.12 -9.84
C VAL A 149 9.21 -11.71 -9.69
N SER A 150 9.43 -11.06 -8.56
CA SER A 150 8.94 -9.71 -8.33
C SER A 150 10.05 -8.69 -8.19
N VAL A 151 9.89 -7.54 -8.83
CA VAL A 151 10.82 -6.40 -8.74
C VAL A 151 10.03 -5.17 -8.34
N ILE A 152 10.38 -4.60 -7.20
CA ILE A 152 9.68 -3.44 -6.63
C ILE A 152 10.67 -2.29 -6.50
N ALA A 153 10.43 -1.22 -7.27
CA ALA A 153 11.23 -0.01 -7.17
C ALA A 153 10.83 0.83 -5.95
N GLU A 154 11.81 1.42 -5.29
CA GLU A 154 11.60 2.32 -4.15
C GLU A 154 12.65 3.43 -4.17
N ILE A 155 12.19 4.66 -4.20
CA ILE A 155 13.09 5.83 -4.23
C ILE A 155 13.74 6.09 -2.87
N ASN A 156 13.11 5.67 -1.78
CA ASN A 156 13.62 5.86 -0.43
C ASN A 156 14.46 4.63 0.01
N PRO A 157 15.80 4.75 0.06
CA PRO A 157 16.66 3.63 0.41
C PRO A 157 16.39 3.08 1.82
N LYS A 158 15.93 3.91 2.76
CA LYS A 158 15.59 3.47 4.11
C LYS A 158 14.34 2.59 4.13
N ALA A 159 13.38 2.85 3.24
CA ALA A 159 12.20 2.01 3.13
C ALA A 159 12.55 0.65 2.53
N ALA A 160 13.37 0.60 1.47
CA ALA A 160 13.86 -0.63 0.86
C ALA A 160 14.67 -1.46 1.87
N GLN A 161 15.65 -0.84 2.54
CA GLN A 161 16.47 -1.47 3.56
C GLN A 161 15.65 -2.10 4.67
N LYS A 162 14.64 -1.38 5.17
CA LYS A 162 13.75 -1.91 6.21
C LYS A 162 13.00 -3.15 5.77
N ARG A 163 12.53 -3.23 4.52
CA ARG A 163 11.83 -4.42 4.01
C ARG A 163 12.77 -5.59 3.83
N TYR A 164 13.99 -5.33 3.42
CA TYR A 164 15.05 -6.33 3.34
C TYR A 164 15.38 -6.91 4.73
N GLU A 165 15.61 -6.07 5.73
CA GLU A 165 15.89 -6.49 7.11
C GLU A 165 14.72 -7.26 7.76
N GLN A 166 13.50 -6.96 7.37
CA GLN A 166 12.30 -7.67 7.81
C GLN A 166 12.09 -9.03 7.10
N GLY A 167 12.91 -9.38 6.11
CA GLY A 167 12.74 -10.59 5.31
C GLY A 167 11.49 -10.56 4.42
N TRP A 168 11.11 -9.36 3.96
CA TRP A 168 9.99 -9.18 3.04
C TRP A 168 10.45 -9.06 1.60
N VAL A 169 11.70 -8.67 1.41
CA VAL A 169 12.44 -8.62 0.17
C VAL A 169 13.64 -9.56 0.30
N ASP A 170 13.88 -10.38 -0.69
CA ASP A 170 14.96 -11.37 -0.66
C ASP A 170 16.31 -10.76 -1.09
N GLU A 171 16.29 -9.86 -2.07
CA GLU A 171 17.48 -9.24 -2.65
C GLU A 171 17.28 -7.73 -2.84
N MET A 172 18.33 -6.94 -2.75
CA MET A 172 18.28 -5.49 -2.91
C MET A 172 19.40 -5.00 -3.85
N TYR A 173 19.04 -4.09 -4.76
CA TYR A 173 19.91 -3.53 -5.78
C TYR A 173 19.75 -2.00 -5.86
N ASP A 174 20.87 -1.31 -6.07
CA ASP A 174 20.92 0.13 -6.35
C ASP A 174 21.35 0.44 -7.79
N SER A 175 21.66 -0.59 -8.58
CA SER A 175 22.10 -0.50 -9.95
C SER A 175 21.26 -1.39 -10.86
N LEU A 176 20.77 -0.81 -11.95
CA LEU A 176 20.07 -1.55 -13.01
C LEU A 176 21.01 -2.52 -13.74
N ASP A 177 22.30 -2.19 -13.83
CA ASP A 177 23.28 -3.07 -14.47
C ASP A 177 23.52 -4.37 -13.70
N ALA A 178 23.35 -4.33 -12.39
CA ALA A 178 23.39 -5.53 -11.55
C ALA A 178 22.03 -6.25 -11.51
N LEU A 179 20.94 -5.50 -11.43
CA LEU A 179 19.58 -6.04 -11.29
C LEU A 179 19.11 -6.76 -12.57
N VAL A 180 19.29 -6.17 -13.74
CA VAL A 180 18.70 -6.67 -14.98
C VAL A 180 19.19 -8.07 -15.37
N PRO A 181 20.51 -8.37 -15.31
CA PRO A 181 20.99 -9.74 -15.50
C PRO A 181 20.37 -10.74 -14.52
N ARG A 182 20.21 -10.33 -13.26
CA ARG A 182 19.62 -11.17 -12.21
C ARG A 182 18.13 -11.46 -12.47
N ILE A 183 17.38 -10.47 -12.96
CA ILE A 183 16.00 -10.67 -13.40
C ILE A 183 15.92 -11.74 -14.49
N ARG A 184 16.78 -11.64 -15.52
CA ARG A 184 16.82 -12.61 -16.63
C ARG A 184 17.13 -14.03 -16.15
N GLU A 185 18.07 -14.16 -15.22
CA GLU A 185 18.43 -15.42 -14.61
C GLU A 185 17.27 -16.02 -13.84
N ALA A 186 16.66 -15.26 -12.92
CA ALA A 186 15.55 -15.69 -12.10
C ALA A 186 14.34 -16.13 -12.95
N CYS A 187 13.99 -15.37 -13.98
CA CYS A 187 12.90 -15.72 -14.89
C CYS A 187 13.20 -17.01 -15.66
N ARG A 188 14.43 -17.18 -16.16
CA ARG A 188 14.86 -18.39 -16.88
C ARG A 188 14.87 -19.61 -15.97
N ALA A 189 15.40 -19.46 -14.77
CA ALA A 189 15.47 -20.52 -13.76
C ALA A 189 14.10 -20.81 -13.12
N ARG A 190 13.07 -20.00 -13.42
CA ARG A 190 11.73 -20.10 -12.83
C ARG A 190 11.78 -20.01 -11.30
N GLU A 191 12.62 -19.15 -10.79
CA GLU A 191 12.73 -18.90 -9.36
C GLU A 191 11.48 -18.20 -8.82
N VAL A 192 11.38 -18.23 -7.49
CA VAL A 192 10.44 -17.42 -6.70
C VAL A 192 11.29 -16.52 -5.85
N VAL A 193 11.41 -15.27 -6.23
CA VAL A 193 12.30 -14.31 -5.58
C VAL A 193 11.73 -12.90 -5.68
N SER A 194 11.94 -12.11 -4.65
CA SER A 194 11.60 -10.71 -4.62
C SER A 194 12.84 -9.83 -4.55
N MET A 195 12.91 -8.83 -5.41
CA MET A 195 14.02 -7.91 -5.54
C MET A 195 13.54 -6.47 -5.33
N ALA A 196 14.24 -5.73 -4.49
CA ALA A 196 14.06 -4.29 -4.38
C ALA A 196 15.04 -3.58 -5.32
N TYR A 197 14.56 -2.60 -6.05
CA TYR A 197 15.39 -1.64 -6.77
C TYR A 197 15.36 -0.29 -6.06
N VAL A 198 16.48 0.19 -5.58
CA VAL A 198 16.58 1.52 -4.97
C VAL A 198 16.77 2.55 -6.09
N GLY A 199 15.68 3.12 -6.55
CA GLY A 199 15.66 4.06 -7.67
C GLY A 199 14.25 4.36 -8.16
N ASN A 200 14.18 5.16 -9.22
CA ASN A 200 12.92 5.51 -9.83
C ASN A 200 12.36 4.34 -10.65
N VAL A 201 11.08 4.07 -10.48
CA VAL A 201 10.40 3.01 -11.24
C VAL A 201 10.38 3.27 -12.75
N VAL A 202 10.39 4.53 -13.16
CA VAL A 202 10.45 4.90 -14.58
C VAL A 202 11.75 4.43 -15.21
N ASP A 203 12.90 4.65 -14.55
CA ASP A 203 14.19 4.18 -15.03
C ASP A 203 14.22 2.64 -15.19
N LEU A 204 13.58 1.94 -14.25
CA LEU A 204 13.42 0.48 -14.34
C LEU A 204 12.58 0.09 -15.56
N TRP A 205 11.43 0.73 -15.76
CA TRP A 205 10.56 0.44 -16.91
C TRP A 205 11.23 0.75 -18.24
N GLU A 206 11.90 1.89 -18.35
CA GLU A 206 12.65 2.27 -19.56
C GLU A 206 13.76 1.27 -19.87
N ARG A 207 14.51 0.84 -18.85
CA ARG A 207 15.58 -0.15 -19.02
C ARG A 207 15.04 -1.51 -19.45
N LEU A 208 13.95 -1.99 -18.83
CA LEU A 208 13.34 -3.27 -19.22
C LEU A 208 12.80 -3.21 -20.65
N ALA A 209 12.20 -2.08 -21.04
CA ALA A 209 11.72 -1.87 -22.41
C ALA A 209 12.86 -1.82 -23.44
N ALA A 210 13.94 -1.08 -23.14
CA ALA A 210 15.10 -0.96 -24.02
C ALA A 210 15.81 -2.30 -24.25
N GLU A 211 15.80 -3.19 -23.26
CA GLU A 211 16.38 -4.53 -23.36
C GLU A 211 15.37 -5.62 -23.78
N GLU A 212 14.17 -5.22 -24.19
CA GLU A 212 13.09 -6.12 -24.64
C GLU A 212 12.79 -7.24 -23.64
N ILE A 213 12.84 -6.93 -22.34
CA ILE A 213 12.50 -7.89 -21.27
C ILE A 213 10.99 -7.91 -21.10
N PRO A 214 10.31 -9.01 -21.38
CA PRO A 214 8.87 -9.07 -21.22
C PRO A 214 8.48 -9.00 -19.74
N VAL A 215 7.61 -8.06 -19.41
CA VAL A 215 6.99 -7.97 -18.09
C VAL A 215 5.59 -8.59 -18.20
N ASP A 216 5.35 -9.64 -17.44
CA ASP A 216 4.07 -10.36 -17.47
C ASP A 216 2.98 -9.62 -16.73
N LEU A 217 3.32 -9.04 -15.59
CA LEU A 217 2.41 -8.35 -14.69
C LEU A 217 3.04 -7.03 -14.25
N GLY A 218 2.27 -5.97 -14.28
CA GLY A 218 2.70 -4.66 -13.82
C GLY A 218 1.65 -4.01 -12.95
N SER A 219 2.08 -3.30 -11.94
CA SER A 219 1.23 -2.41 -11.15
C SER A 219 2.05 -1.24 -10.64
N ASP A 220 1.34 -0.26 -10.12
CA ASP A 220 1.92 0.84 -9.38
C ASP A 220 1.08 1.05 -8.11
N GLN A 221 1.74 1.27 -7.01
CA GLN A 221 1.11 1.53 -5.72
C GLN A 221 1.73 2.75 -5.04
N THR A 222 1.68 3.87 -5.70
CA THR A 222 2.11 5.13 -5.11
C THR A 222 0.94 5.79 -4.41
N SER A 223 1.02 5.93 -3.10
CA SER A 223 0.03 6.65 -2.31
C SER A 223 0.29 8.14 -2.39
N LEU A 224 -0.59 8.88 -3.03
CA LEU A 224 -0.54 10.33 -3.09
C LEU A 224 -1.50 10.92 -2.06
N HIS A 225 -1.08 10.96 -0.80
CA HIS A 225 -1.84 11.61 0.28
C HIS A 225 -1.55 13.11 0.37
N ASN A 226 -0.39 13.54 -0.06
CA ASN A 226 0.02 14.93 -0.10
C ASN A 226 0.63 15.21 -1.49
N PRO A 227 -0.03 16.02 -2.33
CA PRO A 227 0.44 16.29 -3.67
C PRO A 227 1.78 17.02 -3.74
N TRP A 228 2.19 17.66 -2.66
CA TRP A 228 3.47 18.38 -2.58
C TRP A 228 4.65 17.49 -2.12
N ALA A 229 4.36 16.35 -1.54
CA ALA A 229 5.37 15.49 -0.93
C ALA A 229 5.76 14.27 -1.78
N GLY A 230 5.35 14.22 -3.00
CA GLY A 230 5.75 13.17 -3.89
C GLY A 230 4.60 12.39 -4.48
N GLY A 231 4.92 11.39 -5.20
CA GLY A 231 4.09 10.55 -6.00
C GLY A 231 4.86 10.23 -7.25
N TYR A 232 4.67 10.98 -8.22
CA TYR A 232 5.37 10.84 -9.48
C TYR A 232 6.32 12.01 -9.72
N TYR A 233 7.08 11.96 -10.75
CA TYR A 233 7.96 13.01 -11.22
C TYR A 233 7.45 14.41 -10.95
#